data_9ed994e89999297a0ec3267522695658
#
_entry.id   9ed994e89999297a0ec3267522695658
#
_cell.length_a   1.000
_cell.length_b   1.000
_cell.length_c   1.000
_cell.angle_alpha   90.00
_cell.angle_beta   90.00
_cell.angle_gamma   90.00
#
_symmetry.space_group_name_H-M   'P 1'
#
loop_
_entity.id
_entity.type
_entity.pdbx_description
1 polymer ?
#
loop_
_entity_poly.entity_id
_entity_poly.type
_entity_poly.pdbx_seq_one_letter_code
_entity_poly.pdbx_strand_id
1 'polypeptide(L)'
;LPTSSLRSVSATRLISAVTAIGLFLSAGSVAANPKMVIDARTGRVIAHEDAFLKWYPASLTKLMTAYVTFKALKSGRLTLDTPVVMSKKATDQPASKMYFKPGSKLTMDSALKILLVKSANDVAVAVAETVGGSLDQFVAMMNSQAQSLGMTSTRYINPHGLPGKGQYSTARDLALLTLRLKQDFPEYQSYFSLEGIDTGAKQYPNFNTLIGRFDGADGMKTGFICASGFNQVGSATRDGRTVISVVLGSDSLAGRADDTANLLQQGLTSPANQGIPLTSLQPYGDMAEVNDVSATICNPQAAKVRSETRDDAGRTVQHSPYIHEMDRPPIYSFAGLIPGSEQIASTKGKNEIANVPIPQPRPTF
;
A
#
# COMPACT_ATOMS: atom_id res chain seq x y z
N LEU A 1 -99.66 -25.94 -21.12
CA LEU A 1 -98.35 -25.43 -21.53
C LEU A 1 -97.88 -24.38 -20.52
N PRO A 2 -96.91 -24.58 -19.68
CA PRO A 2 -96.38 -23.56 -18.79
C PRO A 2 -95.00 -23.10 -19.21
N THR A 3 -94.86 -21.79 -19.16
CA THR A 3 -93.62 -21.04 -19.38
C THR A 3 -92.84 -20.96 -18.13
N SER A 4 -91.58 -21.37 -18.15
CA SER A 4 -90.62 -21.28 -17.07
C SER A 4 -89.80 -19.97 -17.18
N SER A 5 -89.83 -19.19 -16.11
CA SER A 5 -89.03 -18.01 -15.93
C SER A 5 -87.60 -18.33 -15.40
N LEU A 6 -86.62 -17.95 -16.13
CA LEU A 6 -85.23 -17.99 -15.70
C LEU A 6 -84.87 -16.74 -14.86
N ARG A 7 -84.49 -16.97 -13.61
CA ARG A 7 -83.92 -15.94 -12.75
C ARG A 7 -82.43 -15.81 -13.03
N SER A 8 -81.97 -14.61 -13.30
CA SER A 8 -80.57 -14.27 -13.46
C SER A 8 -79.90 -14.15 -12.07
N VAL A 9 -78.81 -14.85 -11.89
CA VAL A 9 -77.95 -14.78 -10.69
C VAL A 9 -76.77 -13.85 -11.05
N SER A 10 -76.72 -12.69 -10.39
CA SER A 10 -75.60 -11.77 -10.47
C SER A 10 -74.39 -12.31 -9.71
N ALA A 11 -73.31 -12.61 -10.44
CA ALA A 11 -72.05 -12.98 -9.89
C ALA A 11 -71.21 -11.75 -9.51
N THR A 12 -71.12 -11.43 -8.25
CA THR A 12 -70.23 -10.40 -7.69
C THR A 12 -68.79 -10.88 -7.75
N ARG A 13 -67.99 -10.31 -8.63
CA ARG A 13 -66.54 -10.58 -8.67
C ARG A 13 -65.85 -9.84 -7.57
N LEU A 14 -65.31 -10.56 -6.57
CA LEU A 14 -64.32 -10.05 -5.63
C LEU A 14 -62.97 -9.94 -6.35
N ILE A 15 -62.49 -8.72 -6.51
CA ILE A 15 -61.13 -8.42 -6.96
C ILE A 15 -60.25 -8.46 -5.72
N SER A 16 -59.52 -9.54 -5.53
CA SER A 16 -58.42 -9.60 -4.51
C SER A 16 -57.23 -8.86 -5.05
N ALA A 17 -56.96 -7.67 -4.51
CA ALA A 17 -55.72 -6.96 -4.76
C ALA A 17 -54.59 -7.64 -3.97
N VAL A 18 -53.73 -8.36 -4.66
CA VAL A 18 -52.50 -8.88 -4.10
C VAL A 18 -51.47 -7.76 -4.14
N THR A 19 -51.22 -7.12 -3.00
CA THR A 19 -50.17 -6.13 -2.84
C THR A 19 -48.82 -6.91 -2.74
N ALA A 20 -48.08 -6.98 -3.84
CA ALA A 20 -46.72 -7.48 -3.86
C ALA A 20 -45.82 -6.48 -3.14
N ILE A 21 -45.49 -6.75 -1.88
CA ILE A 21 -44.41 -6.07 -1.14
C ILE A 21 -43.10 -6.55 -1.74
N GLY A 22 -42.54 -5.75 -2.65
CA GLY A 22 -41.18 -5.95 -3.14
C GLY A 22 -40.19 -5.73 -2.02
N LEU A 23 -39.66 -6.81 -1.43
CA LEU A 23 -38.44 -6.74 -0.62
C LEU A 23 -37.30 -6.29 -1.54
N PHE A 24 -36.98 -4.99 -1.52
CA PHE A 24 -35.68 -4.53 -1.98
C PHE A 24 -34.62 -5.08 -1.01
N LEU A 25 -34.08 -6.26 -1.31
CA LEU A 25 -32.82 -6.68 -0.76
C LEU A 25 -31.78 -5.67 -1.27
N SER A 26 -31.49 -4.67 -0.46
CA SER A 26 -30.25 -3.89 -0.61
C SER A 26 -29.10 -4.89 -0.49
N ALA A 27 -28.59 -5.36 -1.64
CA ALA A 27 -27.31 -6.03 -1.69
C ALA A 27 -26.31 -5.04 -1.11
N GLY A 28 -25.96 -5.20 0.16
CA GLY A 28 -24.84 -4.48 0.76
C GLY A 28 -23.65 -4.72 -0.15
N SER A 29 -23.07 -3.65 -0.70
CA SER A 29 -21.81 -3.73 -1.41
C SER A 29 -20.82 -4.44 -0.50
N VAL A 30 -20.49 -5.68 -0.83
CA VAL A 30 -19.30 -6.32 -0.26
C VAL A 30 -18.16 -5.38 -0.62
N ALA A 31 -17.46 -4.85 0.38
CA ALA A 31 -16.34 -3.97 0.14
C ALA A 31 -15.35 -4.71 -0.77
N ALA A 32 -15.17 -4.22 -1.99
CA ALA A 32 -14.23 -4.77 -2.93
C ALA A 32 -12.82 -4.62 -2.36
N ASN A 33 -12.09 -5.71 -2.26
CA ASN A 33 -10.68 -5.71 -1.87
C ASN A 33 -9.84 -6.12 -3.09
N PRO A 34 -9.39 -5.15 -3.93
CA PRO A 34 -8.66 -5.47 -5.13
C PRO A 34 -7.42 -6.31 -4.84
N LYS A 35 -7.30 -7.45 -5.51
CA LYS A 35 -6.21 -8.42 -5.32
C LYS A 35 -5.63 -8.85 -6.66
N MET A 36 -4.35 -9.16 -6.66
CA MET A 36 -3.69 -9.74 -7.83
C MET A 36 -2.47 -10.55 -7.42
N VAL A 37 -2.22 -11.65 -8.11
CA VAL A 37 -0.96 -12.37 -8.02
C VAL A 37 -0.45 -12.70 -9.41
N ILE A 38 0.83 -12.47 -9.65
CA ILE A 38 1.51 -12.69 -10.93
C ILE A 38 2.81 -13.48 -10.74
N ASP A 39 3.19 -14.23 -11.76
CA ASP A 39 4.54 -14.79 -11.88
C ASP A 39 5.49 -13.73 -12.43
N ALA A 40 6.54 -13.39 -11.69
CA ALA A 40 7.44 -12.29 -12.05
C ALA A 40 8.36 -12.61 -13.25
N ARG A 41 8.64 -13.89 -13.52
CA ARG A 41 9.46 -14.29 -14.67
C ARG A 41 8.69 -14.22 -15.97
N THR A 42 7.45 -14.68 -15.97
CA THR A 42 6.63 -14.77 -17.19
C THR A 42 5.72 -13.54 -17.38
N GLY A 43 5.51 -12.73 -16.32
CA GLY A 43 4.54 -11.64 -16.31
C GLY A 43 3.09 -12.12 -16.44
N ARG A 44 2.80 -13.40 -16.15
CA ARG A 44 1.45 -13.96 -16.26
C ARG A 44 0.67 -13.76 -14.98
N VAL A 45 -0.61 -13.44 -15.14
CA VAL A 45 -1.59 -13.30 -14.06
C VAL A 45 -2.03 -14.69 -13.63
N ILE A 46 -1.81 -15.03 -12.35
CA ILE A 46 -2.20 -16.31 -11.77
C ILE A 46 -3.62 -16.22 -11.21
N ALA A 47 -3.91 -15.12 -10.49
CA ALA A 47 -5.25 -14.82 -9.99
C ALA A 47 -5.43 -13.30 -9.85
N HIS A 48 -6.67 -12.84 -9.94
CA HIS A 48 -7.02 -11.44 -9.72
C HIS A 48 -8.49 -11.29 -9.32
N GLU A 49 -8.76 -10.24 -8.59
CA GLU A 49 -10.10 -9.79 -8.21
C GLU A 49 -10.10 -8.26 -8.24
N ASP A 50 -11.09 -7.62 -8.87
CA ASP A 50 -11.25 -6.18 -8.98
C ASP A 50 -9.97 -5.41 -9.39
N ALA A 51 -9.13 -6.03 -10.23
CA ALA A 51 -7.78 -5.60 -10.51
C ALA A 51 -7.66 -4.21 -11.15
N PHE A 52 -8.74 -3.70 -11.77
CA PHE A 52 -8.80 -2.37 -12.40
C PHE A 52 -9.55 -1.33 -11.58
N LEU A 53 -10.10 -1.71 -10.44
CA LEU A 53 -10.77 -0.77 -9.55
C LEU A 53 -9.79 0.29 -9.07
N LYS A 54 -10.11 1.57 -9.26
CA LYS A 54 -9.27 2.67 -8.79
C LYS A 54 -9.29 2.72 -7.27
N TRP A 55 -8.11 2.80 -6.71
CA TRP A 55 -7.87 2.76 -5.28
C TRP A 55 -6.84 3.79 -4.85
N TYR A 56 -6.92 4.28 -3.63
CA TYR A 56 -5.85 5.09 -3.07
C TYR A 56 -4.63 4.21 -2.76
N PRO A 57 -3.47 4.44 -3.41
CA PRO A 57 -2.29 3.59 -3.21
C PRO A 57 -1.68 3.75 -1.81
N ALA A 58 -1.99 4.84 -1.11
CA ALA A 58 -1.29 5.20 0.12
C ALA A 58 0.24 5.13 -0.08
N SER A 59 0.99 4.62 0.91
CA SER A 59 2.45 4.54 0.81
C SER A 59 2.99 3.54 -0.22
N LEU A 60 2.14 2.80 -0.95
CA LEU A 60 2.59 2.05 -2.13
C LEU A 60 3.10 2.99 -3.24
N THR A 61 2.67 4.27 -3.22
CA THR A 61 3.22 5.35 -4.06
C THR A 61 4.75 5.42 -4.01
N LYS A 62 5.36 5.10 -2.86
CA LYS A 62 6.82 5.11 -2.67
C LYS A 62 7.55 4.07 -3.53
N LEU A 63 6.84 3.07 -4.07
CA LEU A 63 7.41 2.18 -5.10
C LEU A 63 7.75 2.96 -6.38
N MET A 64 6.87 3.88 -6.82
CA MET A 64 7.17 4.75 -7.96
C MET A 64 8.26 5.78 -7.61
N THR A 65 8.27 6.30 -6.39
CA THR A 65 9.35 7.17 -5.91
C THR A 65 10.70 6.45 -5.98
N ALA A 66 10.77 5.21 -5.52
CA ALA A 66 11.96 4.37 -5.64
C ALA A 66 12.32 4.10 -7.11
N TYR A 67 11.33 3.77 -7.97
CA TYR A 67 11.55 3.52 -9.38
C TYR A 67 12.23 4.70 -10.09
N VAL A 68 11.69 5.92 -9.92
CA VAL A 68 12.26 7.15 -10.52
C VAL A 68 13.65 7.43 -9.95
N THR A 69 13.87 7.18 -8.65
CA THR A 69 15.18 7.33 -8.01
C THR A 69 16.19 6.33 -8.54
N PHE A 70 15.85 5.04 -8.64
CA PHE A 70 16.72 4.01 -9.20
C PHE A 70 17.07 4.29 -10.67
N LYS A 71 16.14 4.83 -11.44
CA LYS A 71 16.42 5.26 -12.82
C LYS A 71 17.48 6.38 -12.86
N ALA A 72 17.42 7.33 -11.91
CA ALA A 72 18.43 8.40 -11.80
C ALA A 72 19.80 7.87 -11.36
N LEU A 73 19.84 6.90 -10.45
CA LEU A 73 21.06 6.21 -10.02
C LEU A 73 21.66 5.39 -11.17
N LYS A 74 20.85 4.56 -11.83
CA LYS A 74 21.30 3.70 -12.96
C LYS A 74 21.85 4.50 -14.13
N SER A 75 21.33 5.70 -14.37
CA SER A 75 21.84 6.61 -15.41
C SER A 75 23.12 7.36 -15.01
N GLY A 76 23.63 7.19 -13.79
CA GLY A 76 24.79 7.89 -13.27
C GLY A 76 24.54 9.38 -12.94
N ARG A 77 23.30 9.86 -13.05
CA ARG A 77 22.93 11.24 -12.68
C ARG A 77 23.07 11.49 -11.18
N LEU A 78 22.88 10.48 -10.38
CA LEU A 78 23.06 10.47 -8.92
C LEU A 78 23.85 9.22 -8.51
N THR A 79 24.39 9.26 -7.30
CA THR A 79 25.03 8.09 -6.66
C THR A 79 24.36 7.80 -5.32
N LEU A 80 24.64 6.65 -4.73
CA LEU A 80 24.15 6.30 -3.39
C LEU A 80 24.68 7.24 -2.30
N ASP A 81 25.81 7.90 -2.54
CA ASP A 81 26.40 8.89 -1.63
C ASP A 81 25.85 10.31 -1.83
N THR A 82 25.02 10.53 -2.88
CA THR A 82 24.42 11.85 -3.13
C THR A 82 23.68 12.34 -1.88
N PRO A 83 23.99 13.56 -1.38
CA PRO A 83 23.33 14.11 -0.21
C PRO A 83 21.85 14.44 -0.48
N VAL A 84 20.96 13.90 0.34
CA VAL A 84 19.54 14.23 0.39
C VAL A 84 19.31 15.19 1.54
N VAL A 85 18.95 16.43 1.23
CA VAL A 85 18.78 17.51 2.22
C VAL A 85 17.34 17.56 2.69
N MET A 86 17.12 17.53 4.00
CA MET A 86 15.80 17.69 4.61
C MET A 86 15.38 19.17 4.52
N SER A 87 14.59 19.54 3.52
CA SER A 87 14.04 20.89 3.40
C SER A 87 12.98 21.17 4.48
N LYS A 88 12.63 22.43 4.68
CA LYS A 88 11.49 22.81 5.55
C LYS A 88 10.19 22.16 5.06
N LYS A 89 9.94 22.12 3.75
CA LYS A 89 8.77 21.46 3.13
C LYS A 89 8.75 19.97 3.41
N ALA A 90 9.90 19.30 3.35
CA ALA A 90 10.03 17.89 3.70
C ALA A 90 9.72 17.66 5.18
N THR A 91 10.34 18.43 6.08
CA THR A 91 10.16 18.22 7.53
C THR A 91 8.77 18.59 8.05
N ASP A 92 7.98 19.36 7.31
CA ASP A 92 6.59 19.70 7.66
C ASP A 92 5.59 18.59 7.30
N GLN A 93 6.02 17.52 6.60
CA GLN A 93 5.11 16.46 6.22
C GLN A 93 4.48 15.75 7.42
N PRO A 94 3.21 15.32 7.31
CA PRO A 94 2.57 14.49 8.34
C PRO A 94 3.26 13.11 8.48
N ALA A 95 3.05 12.48 9.63
CA ALA A 95 3.57 11.13 9.87
C ALA A 95 2.96 10.10 8.88
N SER A 96 3.68 8.99 8.55
CA SER A 96 4.94 8.53 9.13
C SER A 96 6.11 9.39 8.70
N LYS A 97 7.01 9.76 9.63
CA LYS A 97 8.20 10.56 9.32
C LYS A 97 9.33 10.29 10.32
N MET A 98 10.54 10.78 10.01
CA MET A 98 11.72 10.60 10.85
C MET A 98 11.92 11.72 11.87
N TYR A 99 11.25 12.86 11.69
CA TYR A 99 11.39 14.06 12.53
C TYR A 99 12.79 14.68 12.50
N PHE A 100 13.53 14.50 11.40
CA PHE A 100 14.79 15.21 11.19
C PHE A 100 14.55 16.72 11.11
N LYS A 101 15.57 17.50 11.51
CA LYS A 101 15.51 18.96 11.42
C LYS A 101 15.75 19.44 10.00
N PRO A 102 15.20 20.60 9.61
CA PRO A 102 15.55 21.23 8.34
C PRO A 102 17.07 21.43 8.23
N GLY A 103 17.63 21.13 7.05
CA GLY A 103 19.07 21.20 6.79
C GLY A 103 19.87 19.95 7.14
N SER A 104 19.29 18.99 7.89
CA SER A 104 19.91 17.66 8.07
C SER A 104 20.10 16.96 6.73
N LYS A 105 21.14 16.13 6.61
CA LYS A 105 21.47 15.45 5.36
C LYS A 105 21.55 13.94 5.59
N LEU A 106 21.03 13.20 4.62
CA LEU A 106 21.17 11.75 4.49
C LEU A 106 22.00 11.46 3.24
N THR A 107 22.64 10.30 3.17
CA THR A 107 23.02 9.75 1.85
C THR A 107 21.76 9.26 1.13
N MET A 108 21.78 9.18 -0.19
CA MET A 108 20.68 8.58 -0.96
C MET A 108 20.44 7.13 -0.54
N ASP A 109 21.50 6.38 -0.21
CA ASP A 109 21.39 5.01 0.37
C ASP A 109 20.54 5.00 1.63
N SER A 110 20.90 5.83 2.64
CA SER A 110 20.14 5.94 3.89
C SER A 110 18.69 6.39 3.64
N ALA A 111 18.48 7.35 2.73
CA ALA A 111 17.17 7.85 2.39
C ALA A 111 16.28 6.76 1.75
N LEU A 112 16.82 5.93 0.85
CA LEU A 112 16.11 4.80 0.23
C LEU A 112 15.74 3.73 1.27
N LYS A 113 16.66 3.37 2.18
CA LYS A 113 16.38 2.44 3.28
C LYS A 113 15.23 2.94 4.15
N ILE A 114 15.27 4.20 4.57
CA ILE A 114 14.23 4.83 5.38
C ILE A 114 12.90 4.90 4.61
N LEU A 115 12.94 5.28 3.33
CA LEU A 115 11.76 5.37 2.45
C LEU A 115 11.00 4.04 2.38
N LEU A 116 11.73 2.93 2.22
CA LEU A 116 11.12 1.62 1.96
C LEU A 116 10.77 0.88 3.24
N VAL A 117 11.59 0.95 4.28
CA VAL A 117 11.38 0.26 5.56
C VAL A 117 10.42 1.03 6.47
N LYS A 118 10.75 2.28 6.81
CA LYS A 118 9.97 3.13 7.73
C LYS A 118 8.84 3.87 7.05
N SER A 119 8.85 3.93 5.70
CA SER A 119 7.81 4.62 4.92
C SER A 119 7.71 6.12 5.21
N ALA A 120 8.82 6.79 5.51
CA ALA A 120 8.86 8.18 5.95
C ALA A 120 8.43 9.15 4.84
N ASN A 121 7.44 10.01 5.12
CA ASN A 121 6.88 10.99 4.18
C ASN A 121 7.82 12.18 3.99
N ASP A 122 8.46 12.63 5.06
CA ASP A 122 9.48 13.68 5.05
C ASP A 122 10.66 13.30 4.16
N VAL A 123 11.17 12.08 4.29
CA VAL A 123 12.26 11.57 3.45
C VAL A 123 11.81 11.39 2.00
N ALA A 124 10.56 10.98 1.76
CA ALA A 124 10.02 10.87 0.39
C ALA A 124 10.03 12.23 -0.34
N VAL A 125 9.68 13.32 0.36
CA VAL A 125 9.74 14.68 -0.21
C VAL A 125 11.18 15.12 -0.44
N ALA A 126 12.08 14.90 0.52
CA ALA A 126 13.49 15.25 0.36
C ALA A 126 14.16 14.49 -0.81
N VAL A 127 13.86 13.19 -0.99
CA VAL A 127 14.29 12.40 -2.16
C VAL A 127 13.72 13.01 -3.45
N ALA A 128 12.43 13.34 -3.47
CA ALA A 128 11.78 13.92 -4.63
C ALA A 128 12.42 15.26 -5.04
N GLU A 129 12.72 16.14 -4.09
CA GLU A 129 13.40 17.41 -4.34
C GLU A 129 14.83 17.21 -4.85
N THR A 130 15.54 16.22 -4.30
CA THR A 130 16.92 15.90 -4.73
C THR A 130 16.94 15.31 -6.15
N VAL A 131 16.04 14.40 -6.48
CA VAL A 131 16.01 13.71 -7.77
C VAL A 131 15.41 14.57 -8.87
N GLY A 132 14.35 15.30 -8.57
CA GLY A 132 13.56 16.07 -9.52
C GLY A 132 13.95 17.56 -9.60
N GLY A 133 14.75 18.07 -8.66
CA GLY A 133 15.02 19.50 -8.52
C GLY A 133 13.87 20.26 -7.85
N SER A 134 12.64 19.81 -8.03
CA SER A 134 11.45 20.29 -7.30
C SER A 134 10.43 19.17 -7.15
N LEU A 135 9.50 19.35 -6.19
CA LEU A 135 8.42 18.39 -5.97
C LEU A 135 7.52 18.22 -7.21
N ASP A 136 7.19 19.33 -7.87
CA ASP A 136 6.31 19.33 -9.04
C ASP A 136 6.98 18.63 -10.24
N GLN A 137 8.25 18.87 -10.48
CA GLN A 137 9.02 18.17 -11.50
C GLN A 137 9.12 16.68 -11.20
N PHE A 138 9.36 16.31 -9.95
CA PHE A 138 9.40 14.90 -9.57
C PHE A 138 8.06 14.20 -9.76
N VAL A 139 6.94 14.83 -9.39
CA VAL A 139 5.58 14.30 -9.64
C VAL A 139 5.31 14.17 -11.14
N ALA A 140 5.76 15.11 -11.95
CA ALA A 140 5.68 15.00 -13.42
C ALA A 140 6.49 13.79 -13.92
N MET A 141 7.71 13.56 -13.38
CA MET A 141 8.51 12.37 -13.70
C MET A 141 7.80 11.07 -13.30
N MET A 142 7.16 11.01 -12.11
CA MET A 142 6.38 9.84 -11.66
C MET A 142 5.25 9.51 -12.65
N ASN A 143 4.48 10.52 -13.06
CA ASN A 143 3.36 10.32 -13.99
C ASN A 143 3.84 9.96 -15.41
N SER A 144 4.90 10.60 -15.91
CA SER A 144 5.53 10.23 -17.17
C SER A 144 6.02 8.77 -17.14
N GLN A 145 6.62 8.36 -16.02
CA GLN A 145 7.09 6.99 -15.86
C GLN A 145 5.92 6.01 -15.78
N ALA A 146 4.84 6.32 -15.07
CA ALA A 146 3.63 5.50 -15.03
C ALA A 146 3.07 5.28 -16.45
N GLN A 147 2.95 6.34 -17.23
CA GLN A 147 2.51 6.26 -18.62
C GLN A 147 3.44 5.38 -19.46
N SER A 148 4.76 5.57 -19.37
CA SER A 148 5.74 4.79 -20.14
C SER A 148 5.74 3.30 -19.79
N LEU A 149 5.37 2.95 -18.57
CA LEU A 149 5.20 1.57 -18.10
C LEU A 149 3.86 0.96 -18.51
N GLY A 150 2.91 1.73 -19.03
CA GLY A 150 1.57 1.26 -19.34
C GLY A 150 0.65 1.13 -18.12
N MET A 151 0.89 1.94 -17.08
CA MET A 151 0.02 2.08 -15.91
C MET A 151 -1.14 3.04 -16.23
N THR A 152 -2.08 2.57 -17.03
CA THR A 152 -3.13 3.40 -17.66
C THR A 152 -4.18 3.92 -16.69
N SER A 153 -4.25 3.34 -15.50
CA SER A 153 -5.21 3.72 -14.44
C SER A 153 -4.47 4.16 -13.17
N THR A 154 -3.40 4.95 -13.36
CA THR A 154 -2.61 5.49 -12.25
C THR A 154 -2.32 6.97 -12.44
N ARG A 155 -2.47 7.74 -11.37
CA ARG A 155 -2.06 9.13 -11.29
C ARG A 155 -1.46 9.42 -9.92
N TYR A 156 -0.31 10.08 -9.92
CA TYR A 156 0.37 10.55 -8.72
C TYR A 156 0.26 12.07 -8.59
N ILE A 157 0.09 12.56 -7.36
CA ILE A 157 0.09 14.00 -7.03
C ILE A 157 1.16 14.37 -5.99
N ASN A 158 1.78 13.35 -5.39
CA ASN A 158 2.86 13.51 -4.42
C ASN A 158 3.72 12.23 -4.36
N PRO A 159 4.94 12.29 -3.78
CA PRO A 159 5.87 11.15 -3.76
C PRO A 159 5.63 10.18 -2.60
N HIS A 160 4.72 10.45 -1.68
CA HIS A 160 4.56 9.68 -0.45
C HIS A 160 3.23 8.93 -0.33
N GLY A 161 2.19 9.33 -1.07
CA GLY A 161 0.90 8.66 -1.09
C GLY A 161 -0.11 9.14 -0.05
N LEU A 162 0.12 10.28 0.60
CA LEU A 162 -0.94 10.93 1.38
C LEU A 162 -2.10 11.32 0.47
N PRO A 163 -3.34 11.31 1.00
CA PRO A 163 -4.53 11.53 0.19
C PRO A 163 -4.54 12.91 -0.44
N GLY A 164 -5.15 12.99 -1.62
CA GLY A 164 -5.36 14.24 -2.35
C GLY A 164 -6.16 13.97 -3.62
N LYS A 165 -6.87 15.00 -4.08
CA LYS A 165 -7.71 14.89 -5.27
C LYS A 165 -6.88 14.48 -6.49
N GLY A 166 -7.25 13.35 -7.09
CA GLY A 166 -6.59 12.83 -8.28
C GLY A 166 -5.43 11.86 -8.01
N GLN A 167 -5.19 11.43 -6.76
CA GLN A 167 -4.25 10.35 -6.43
C GLN A 167 -4.96 9.02 -6.49
N TYR A 168 -4.57 8.14 -7.40
CA TYR A 168 -5.10 6.79 -7.49
C TYR A 168 -4.14 5.84 -8.23
N SER A 169 -4.34 4.55 -8.02
CA SER A 169 -3.74 3.45 -8.78
C SER A 169 -4.70 2.25 -8.80
N THR A 170 -4.27 1.13 -9.33
CA THR A 170 -5.03 -0.13 -9.35
C THR A 170 -4.13 -1.29 -8.95
N ALA A 171 -4.71 -2.44 -8.57
CA ALA A 171 -3.92 -3.63 -8.29
C ALA A 171 -3.12 -4.09 -9.53
N ARG A 172 -3.71 -3.98 -10.71
CA ARG A 172 -3.05 -4.27 -12.00
C ARG A 172 -1.82 -3.38 -12.23
N ASP A 173 -1.96 -2.08 -12.05
CA ASP A 173 -0.87 -1.13 -12.32
C ASP A 173 0.26 -1.25 -11.29
N LEU A 174 -0.09 -1.50 -10.01
CA LEU A 174 0.90 -1.76 -8.96
C LEU A 174 1.65 -3.08 -9.17
N ALA A 175 0.98 -4.13 -9.66
CA ALA A 175 1.65 -5.37 -10.07
C ALA A 175 2.63 -5.12 -11.22
N LEU A 176 2.23 -4.32 -12.21
CA LEU A 176 3.10 -3.95 -13.33
C LEU A 176 4.31 -3.13 -12.89
N LEU A 177 4.11 -2.12 -12.04
CA LEU A 177 5.21 -1.33 -11.47
C LEU A 177 6.20 -2.23 -10.73
N THR A 178 5.69 -3.17 -9.93
CA THR A 178 6.52 -4.07 -9.13
C THR A 178 7.30 -5.04 -10.02
N LEU A 179 6.66 -5.56 -11.06
CA LEU A 179 7.33 -6.40 -12.07
C LEU A 179 8.49 -5.63 -12.71
N ARG A 180 8.25 -4.38 -13.10
CA ARG A 180 9.28 -3.53 -13.72
C ARG A 180 10.38 -3.15 -12.72
N LEU A 181 10.07 -2.90 -11.45
CA LEU A 181 11.08 -2.69 -10.41
C LEU A 181 12.05 -3.87 -10.30
N LYS A 182 11.53 -5.10 -10.35
CA LYS A 182 12.37 -6.31 -10.29
C LYS A 182 13.20 -6.52 -11.56
N GLN A 183 12.63 -6.24 -12.73
CA GLN A 183 13.30 -6.44 -14.02
C GLN A 183 14.33 -5.35 -14.35
N ASP A 184 13.99 -4.09 -14.12
CA ASP A 184 14.81 -2.95 -14.53
C ASP A 184 15.94 -2.64 -13.54
N PHE A 185 15.78 -3.04 -12.25
CA PHE A 185 16.68 -2.69 -11.16
C PHE A 185 17.00 -3.89 -10.23
N PRO A 186 17.51 -5.01 -10.76
CA PRO A 186 17.88 -6.17 -9.97
C PRO A 186 18.95 -5.82 -8.90
N GLU A 187 19.81 -4.85 -9.19
CA GLU A 187 20.89 -4.37 -8.30
C GLU A 187 20.39 -3.67 -7.03
N TYR A 188 19.13 -3.20 -7.02
CA TYR A 188 18.53 -2.51 -5.85
C TYR A 188 17.48 -3.35 -5.11
N GLN A 189 17.33 -4.64 -5.43
CA GLN A 189 16.29 -5.47 -4.83
C GLN A 189 16.47 -5.67 -3.31
N SER A 190 17.71 -5.65 -2.83
CA SER A 190 18.00 -5.78 -1.40
C SER A 190 17.35 -4.72 -0.51
N TYR A 191 17.06 -3.53 -1.04
CA TYR A 191 16.34 -2.49 -0.28
C TYR A 191 14.94 -2.90 0.17
N PHE A 192 14.29 -3.79 -0.57
CA PHE A 192 12.91 -4.22 -0.30
C PHE A 192 12.83 -5.36 0.73
N SER A 193 13.94 -6.09 0.94
CA SER A 193 14.02 -7.24 1.85
C SER A 193 14.66 -6.91 3.20
N LEU A 194 14.96 -5.64 3.48
CA LEU A 194 15.51 -5.22 4.77
C LEU A 194 14.54 -5.52 5.91
N GLU A 195 14.98 -6.23 6.95
CA GLU A 195 14.16 -6.54 8.13
C GLU A 195 13.89 -5.31 9.00
N GLY A 196 14.85 -4.39 9.02
CA GLY A 196 14.74 -3.14 9.74
C GLY A 196 15.91 -2.20 9.43
N ILE A 197 15.82 -0.98 9.97
CA ILE A 197 16.87 0.04 9.89
C ILE A 197 17.27 0.51 11.27
N ASP A 198 18.55 0.82 11.42
CA ASP A 198 19.15 1.46 12.59
C ASP A 198 19.66 2.86 12.20
N THR A 199 19.20 3.88 12.91
CA THR A 199 19.61 5.27 12.67
C THR A 199 20.79 5.70 13.54
N GLY A 200 21.30 4.80 14.35
CA GLY A 200 22.25 5.10 15.42
C GLY A 200 21.60 5.58 16.71
N ALA A 201 20.41 6.19 16.60
CA ALA A 201 19.61 6.64 17.75
C ALA A 201 18.43 5.70 18.06
N LYS A 202 17.88 5.06 17.04
CA LYS A 202 16.69 4.19 17.17
C LYS A 202 16.61 3.20 16.04
N GLN A 203 16.17 1.98 16.39
CA GLN A 203 15.84 0.93 15.44
C GLN A 203 14.36 0.98 15.03
N TYR A 204 14.10 0.70 13.76
CA TYR A 204 12.76 0.66 13.19
C TYR A 204 12.61 -0.65 12.40
N PRO A 205 11.74 -1.56 12.83
CA PRO A 205 11.41 -2.76 12.06
C PRO A 205 10.69 -2.39 10.76
N ASN A 206 10.77 -3.26 9.76
CA ASN A 206 10.02 -3.10 8.53
C ASN A 206 8.52 -3.22 8.80
N PHE A 207 7.72 -2.34 8.17
CA PHE A 207 6.26 -2.45 8.23
C PHE A 207 5.71 -3.64 7.43
N ASN A 208 6.51 -4.23 6.54
CA ASN A 208 6.21 -5.51 5.91
C ASN A 208 6.60 -6.65 6.86
N THR A 209 5.63 -7.15 7.60
CA THR A 209 5.82 -8.20 8.60
C THR A 209 6.07 -9.58 7.99
N LEU A 210 6.04 -9.74 6.66
CA LEU A 210 6.36 -11.01 6.00
C LEU A 210 7.87 -11.21 5.84
N ILE A 211 8.66 -10.12 5.87
CA ILE A 211 10.13 -10.22 5.76
C ILE A 211 10.66 -10.98 6.98
N GLY A 212 11.38 -12.08 6.71
CA GLY A 212 11.90 -12.99 7.73
C GLY A 212 10.88 -13.94 8.35
N ARG A 213 9.56 -13.86 7.95
CA ARG A 213 8.48 -14.66 8.54
C ARG A 213 7.65 -15.43 7.53
N PHE A 214 7.78 -15.15 6.25
CA PHE A 214 7.21 -15.93 5.15
C PHE A 214 8.38 -16.45 4.31
N ASP A 215 8.40 -17.74 4.03
CA ASP A 215 9.50 -18.38 3.32
C ASP A 215 9.71 -17.78 1.92
N GLY A 216 10.89 -17.19 1.74
CA GLY A 216 11.27 -16.54 0.50
C GLY A 216 10.77 -15.11 0.35
N ALA A 217 10.12 -14.49 1.34
CA ALA A 217 9.69 -13.09 1.26
C ALA A 217 10.88 -12.17 1.00
N ASP A 218 10.83 -11.42 -0.12
CA ASP A 218 11.89 -10.53 -0.58
C ASP A 218 11.40 -9.11 -0.91
N GLY A 219 10.18 -8.76 -0.49
CA GLY A 219 9.61 -7.43 -0.69
C GLY A 219 8.10 -7.35 -0.44
N MET A 220 7.43 -6.24 -0.75
CA MET A 220 8.02 -4.99 -1.25
C MET A 220 7.64 -3.78 -0.38
N LYS A 221 6.34 -3.48 -0.21
CA LYS A 221 5.89 -2.25 0.44
C LYS A 221 4.49 -2.37 1.01
N THR A 222 4.25 -1.68 2.11
CA THR A 222 2.95 -1.52 2.74
C THR A 222 2.43 -0.09 2.61
N GLY A 223 1.11 0.08 2.73
CA GLY A 223 0.47 1.38 2.74
C GLY A 223 -0.79 1.38 3.61
N PHE A 224 -1.11 2.53 4.19
CA PHE A 224 -2.33 2.74 4.95
C PHE A 224 -2.71 4.22 4.95
N ILE A 225 -3.95 4.50 4.66
CA ILE A 225 -4.71 5.70 5.00
C ILE A 225 -6.17 5.27 5.21
N CYS A 226 -6.98 6.06 5.92
CA CYS A 226 -8.39 5.71 6.13
C CYS A 226 -9.13 5.43 4.80
N ALA A 227 -8.86 6.24 3.77
CA ALA A 227 -9.50 6.10 2.47
C ALA A 227 -9.11 4.84 1.70
N SER A 228 -7.98 4.22 2.02
CA SER A 228 -7.51 3.01 1.33
C SER A 228 -7.65 1.72 2.12
N GLY A 229 -7.84 1.78 3.43
CA GLY A 229 -7.58 0.61 4.27
C GLY A 229 -6.10 0.20 4.24
N PHE A 230 -5.81 -1.03 4.59
CA PHE A 230 -4.46 -1.58 4.67
C PHE A 230 -4.07 -2.21 3.33
N ASN A 231 -3.05 -1.65 2.70
CA ASN A 231 -2.53 -2.08 1.40
C ASN A 231 -1.18 -2.77 1.53
N GLN A 232 -0.90 -3.75 0.67
CA GLN A 232 0.42 -4.36 0.56
C GLN A 232 0.71 -4.81 -0.87
N VAL A 233 1.93 -4.54 -1.32
CA VAL A 233 2.57 -5.28 -2.41
C VAL A 233 3.55 -6.23 -1.76
N GLY A 234 3.37 -7.52 -1.97
CA GLY A 234 4.24 -8.60 -1.53
C GLY A 234 5.05 -9.18 -2.68
N SER A 235 6.19 -9.75 -2.36
CA SER A 235 7.00 -10.53 -3.29
C SER A 235 7.72 -11.62 -2.53
N ALA A 236 7.83 -12.80 -3.14
CA ALA A 236 8.57 -13.92 -2.59
C ALA A 236 9.22 -14.75 -3.71
N THR A 237 10.41 -15.29 -3.39
CA THR A 237 11.18 -16.15 -4.29
C THR A 237 11.46 -17.49 -3.60
N ARG A 238 11.07 -18.60 -4.23
CA ARG A 238 11.43 -19.98 -3.83
C ARG A 238 11.83 -20.79 -5.06
N ASP A 239 12.87 -21.59 -4.92
CA ASP A 239 13.34 -22.51 -5.97
C ASP A 239 13.50 -21.82 -7.35
N GLY A 240 14.01 -20.59 -7.35
CA GLY A 240 14.22 -19.78 -8.53
C GLY A 240 12.93 -19.19 -9.15
N ARG A 241 11.79 -19.37 -8.50
CA ARG A 241 10.50 -18.79 -8.91
C ARG A 241 10.15 -17.60 -8.03
N THR A 242 9.89 -16.47 -8.66
CA THR A 242 9.44 -15.24 -7.99
C THR A 242 7.99 -14.95 -8.32
N VAL A 243 7.19 -14.66 -7.31
CA VAL A 243 5.80 -14.19 -7.46
C VAL A 243 5.62 -12.83 -6.81
N ILE A 244 4.68 -12.07 -7.33
CA ILE A 244 4.29 -10.76 -6.82
C ILE A 244 2.82 -10.81 -6.49
N SER A 245 2.44 -10.34 -5.30
CA SER A 245 1.05 -10.16 -4.88
C SER A 245 0.73 -8.70 -4.61
N VAL A 246 -0.48 -8.28 -4.94
CA VAL A 246 -1.03 -6.97 -4.58
C VAL A 246 -2.32 -7.21 -3.80
N VAL A 247 -2.43 -6.59 -2.64
CA VAL A 247 -3.61 -6.58 -1.78
C VAL A 247 -3.94 -5.13 -1.45
N LEU A 248 -5.16 -4.70 -1.76
CA LEU A 248 -5.64 -3.36 -1.44
C LEU A 248 -6.89 -3.46 -0.57
N GLY A 249 -7.03 -2.56 0.39
CA GLY A 249 -8.27 -2.40 1.14
C GLY A 249 -8.51 -3.40 2.26
N SER A 250 -7.54 -4.20 2.69
CA SER A 250 -7.73 -5.04 3.87
C SER A 250 -8.14 -4.21 5.09
N ASP A 251 -8.90 -4.80 5.97
CA ASP A 251 -9.49 -4.13 7.12
C ASP A 251 -8.52 -3.95 8.30
N SER A 252 -7.43 -4.74 8.34
CA SER A 252 -6.49 -4.77 9.47
C SER A 252 -5.04 -5.02 9.04
N LEU A 253 -4.11 -4.78 9.96
CA LEU A 253 -2.69 -5.11 9.78
C LEU A 253 -2.48 -6.63 9.60
N ALA A 254 -3.18 -7.42 10.40
CA ALA A 254 -3.13 -8.88 10.30
C ALA A 254 -3.74 -9.36 8.98
N GLY A 255 -4.97 -8.96 8.67
CA GLY A 255 -5.67 -9.35 7.45
C GLY A 255 -4.87 -9.03 6.19
N ARG A 256 -4.22 -7.86 6.13
CA ARG A 256 -3.33 -7.50 5.03
C ARG A 256 -2.17 -8.49 4.87
N ALA A 257 -1.52 -8.85 5.98
CA ALA A 257 -0.39 -9.78 5.95
C ALA A 257 -0.85 -11.19 5.58
N ASP A 258 -1.96 -11.67 6.18
CA ASP A 258 -2.55 -12.97 5.91
C ASP A 258 -2.99 -13.11 4.45
N ASP A 259 -3.70 -12.12 3.91
CA ASP A 259 -4.10 -12.08 2.50
C ASP A 259 -2.88 -12.12 1.57
N THR A 260 -1.85 -11.33 1.89
CA THR A 260 -0.62 -11.27 1.09
C THR A 260 0.11 -12.61 1.11
N ALA A 261 0.26 -13.24 2.27
CA ALA A 261 0.92 -14.54 2.42
C ALA A 261 0.16 -15.64 1.67
N ASN A 262 -1.18 -15.66 1.78
CA ASN A 262 -2.01 -16.63 1.09
C ASN A 262 -1.91 -16.50 -0.44
N LEU A 263 -1.92 -15.28 -0.98
CA LEU A 263 -1.72 -15.04 -2.41
C LEU A 263 -0.31 -15.40 -2.89
N LEU A 264 0.73 -15.09 -2.10
CA LEU A 264 2.11 -15.49 -2.41
C LEU A 264 2.23 -17.02 -2.45
N GLN A 265 1.67 -17.71 -1.47
CA GLN A 265 1.65 -19.17 -1.44
C GLN A 265 0.90 -19.76 -2.63
N GLN A 266 -0.29 -19.25 -2.94
CA GLN A 266 -1.05 -19.63 -4.13
C GLN A 266 -0.19 -19.46 -5.40
N GLY A 267 0.47 -18.31 -5.54
CA GLY A 267 1.33 -18.03 -6.67
C GLY A 267 2.50 -19.00 -6.80
N LEU A 268 3.19 -19.30 -5.69
CA LEU A 268 4.36 -20.17 -5.65
C LEU A 268 3.99 -21.65 -5.96
N THR A 269 2.79 -22.08 -5.60
CA THR A 269 2.33 -23.47 -5.80
C THR A 269 1.53 -23.69 -7.08
N SER A 270 1.10 -22.62 -7.76
CA SER A 270 0.39 -22.71 -9.03
C SER A 270 1.33 -23.14 -10.18
N PRO A 271 0.83 -23.79 -11.26
CA PRO A 271 1.63 -24.11 -12.43
C PRO A 271 2.31 -22.87 -13.05
N ALA A 272 3.58 -22.97 -13.41
CA ALA A 272 4.42 -21.83 -13.81
C ALA A 272 3.95 -21.09 -15.07
N ASN A 273 3.21 -21.74 -15.96
CA ASN A 273 2.75 -21.16 -17.24
C ASN A 273 1.24 -20.87 -17.26
N GLN A 274 0.61 -20.89 -16.10
CA GLN A 274 -0.83 -20.62 -15.97
C GLN A 274 -1.14 -19.14 -16.19
N GLY A 275 -2.36 -18.85 -16.69
CA GLY A 275 -2.89 -17.50 -16.83
C GLY A 275 -2.47 -16.79 -18.11
N ILE A 276 -2.88 -15.54 -18.25
CA ILE A 276 -2.60 -14.66 -19.38
C ILE A 276 -1.53 -13.62 -19.02
N PRO A 277 -0.80 -13.06 -20.01
CA PRO A 277 0.12 -11.96 -19.74
C PRO A 277 -0.61 -10.78 -19.10
N LEU A 278 0.01 -10.14 -18.09
CA LEU A 278 -0.55 -8.98 -17.38
C LEU A 278 -0.89 -7.83 -18.37
N THR A 279 -0.09 -7.66 -19.42
CA THR A 279 -0.31 -6.65 -20.47
C THR A 279 -1.50 -6.95 -21.37
N SER A 280 -1.95 -8.20 -21.39
CA SER A 280 -3.11 -8.65 -22.19
C SER A 280 -4.41 -8.70 -21.39
N LEU A 281 -4.33 -8.48 -20.07
CA LEU A 281 -5.52 -8.47 -19.21
C LEU A 281 -6.40 -7.27 -19.58
N GLN A 282 -7.62 -7.54 -20.05
CA GLN A 282 -8.56 -6.50 -20.45
C GLN A 282 -9.20 -5.83 -19.24
N PRO A 283 -9.42 -4.51 -19.28
CA PRO A 283 -10.15 -3.80 -18.24
C PRO A 283 -11.55 -4.36 -17.99
N TYR A 284 -11.96 -4.40 -16.74
CA TYR A 284 -13.29 -4.83 -16.31
C TYR A 284 -13.68 -4.12 -15.00
N GLY A 285 -14.97 -4.19 -14.64
CA GLY A 285 -15.53 -3.58 -13.43
C GLY A 285 -15.76 -2.08 -13.58
N ASP A 286 -16.14 -1.44 -12.47
CA ASP A 286 -16.31 0.01 -12.42
C ASP A 286 -14.96 0.71 -12.23
N MET A 287 -14.57 1.49 -13.23
CA MET A 287 -13.31 2.24 -13.23
C MET A 287 -13.53 3.76 -13.15
N ALA A 288 -14.76 4.22 -12.93
CA ALA A 288 -15.05 5.66 -12.96
C ALA A 288 -14.47 6.37 -11.74
N GLU A 289 -14.86 5.92 -10.56
CA GLU A 289 -14.53 6.58 -9.29
C GLU A 289 -13.38 5.91 -8.54
N VAL A 290 -12.74 6.67 -7.66
CA VAL A 290 -11.75 6.14 -6.72
C VAL A 290 -12.49 5.68 -5.47
N ASN A 291 -12.35 4.42 -5.11
CA ASN A 291 -13.01 3.88 -3.94
C ASN A 291 -12.42 4.46 -2.65
N ASP A 292 -13.30 4.92 -1.77
CA ASP A 292 -12.97 5.46 -0.46
C ASP A 292 -13.67 4.61 0.62
N VAL A 293 -12.85 3.90 1.39
CA VAL A 293 -13.32 3.02 2.47
C VAL A 293 -13.19 3.64 3.87
N SER A 294 -13.01 4.96 3.96
CA SER A 294 -12.83 5.67 5.23
C SER A 294 -13.93 5.38 6.25
N ALA A 295 -15.18 5.32 5.78
CA ALA A 295 -16.34 5.07 6.63
C ALA A 295 -16.30 3.69 7.32
N THR A 296 -15.72 2.70 6.65
CA THR A 296 -15.54 1.35 7.19
C THR A 296 -14.24 1.24 7.99
N ILE A 297 -13.15 1.83 7.48
CA ILE A 297 -11.81 1.64 8.06
C ILE A 297 -11.54 2.50 9.29
N CYS A 298 -11.93 3.77 9.32
CA CYS A 298 -11.64 4.67 10.43
C CYS A 298 -12.87 5.07 11.24
N ASN A 299 -13.97 4.36 11.07
CA ASN A 299 -15.13 4.51 11.96
C ASN A 299 -14.75 4.03 13.36
N PRO A 300 -15.03 4.82 14.43
CA PRO A 300 -14.69 4.45 15.81
C PRO A 300 -15.29 3.11 16.27
N GLN A 301 -16.51 2.78 15.83
CA GLN A 301 -17.15 1.48 16.13
C GLN A 301 -16.43 0.34 15.40
N ALA A 302 -16.12 0.51 14.12
CA ALA A 302 -15.36 -0.46 13.35
C ALA A 302 -13.94 -0.65 13.92
N ALA A 303 -13.30 0.41 14.39
CA ALA A 303 -11.99 0.34 15.06
C ALA A 303 -12.03 -0.52 16.34
N LYS A 304 -13.13 -0.43 17.11
CA LYS A 304 -13.32 -1.28 18.32
C LYS A 304 -13.52 -2.75 17.97
N VAL A 305 -14.28 -3.05 16.92
CA VAL A 305 -14.54 -4.43 16.48
C VAL A 305 -13.27 -5.04 15.87
N ARG A 306 -12.48 -4.22 15.17
CA ARG A 306 -11.20 -4.61 14.58
C ARG A 306 -10.03 -4.53 15.57
N SER A 307 -10.28 -4.41 16.87
CA SER A 307 -9.19 -4.44 17.85
C SER A 307 -8.36 -5.69 17.55
N GLU A 308 -7.19 -5.47 16.94
CA GLU A 308 -6.32 -6.56 16.54
C GLU A 308 -6.00 -7.38 17.75
N THR A 309 -6.29 -8.67 17.69
CA THR A 309 -5.91 -9.61 18.71
C THR A 309 -4.39 -9.55 18.85
N ARG A 310 -3.92 -9.25 20.05
CA ARG A 310 -2.50 -9.25 20.36
C ARG A 310 -2.20 -10.42 21.27
N ASP A 311 -1.02 -11.00 21.05
CA ASP A 311 -0.48 -12.00 21.96
C ASP A 311 0.00 -11.37 23.28
N ASP A 312 0.44 -12.19 24.22
CA ASP A 312 0.94 -11.75 25.54
C ASP A 312 2.18 -10.83 25.43
N ALA A 313 2.90 -10.87 24.31
CA ALA A 313 4.02 -9.98 24.01
C ALA A 313 3.58 -8.68 23.29
N GLY A 314 2.25 -8.45 23.10
CA GLY A 314 1.70 -7.29 22.43
C GLY A 314 1.88 -7.28 20.90
N ARG A 315 2.21 -8.41 20.27
CA ARG A 315 2.38 -8.55 18.84
C ARG A 315 1.04 -8.86 18.17
N THR A 316 0.81 -8.35 16.99
CA THR A 316 -0.39 -8.64 16.18
C THR A 316 -0.45 -10.12 15.84
N VAL A 317 -1.54 -10.80 16.19
CA VAL A 317 -1.77 -12.20 15.84
C VAL A 317 -2.14 -12.29 14.37
N GLN A 318 -1.40 -13.11 13.62
CA GLN A 318 -1.62 -13.43 12.21
C GLN A 318 -2.18 -14.85 12.11
N HIS A 319 -3.09 -15.08 11.16
CA HIS A 319 -3.84 -16.34 11.06
C HIS A 319 -3.41 -17.21 9.87
N SER A 320 -2.63 -16.64 8.93
CA SER A 320 -2.14 -17.43 7.80
C SER A 320 -1.14 -18.50 8.28
N PRO A 321 -1.33 -19.78 7.91
CA PRO A 321 -0.42 -20.85 8.29
C PRO A 321 0.97 -20.73 7.63
N TYR A 322 1.14 -19.78 6.74
CA TYR A 322 2.39 -19.53 6.00
C TYR A 322 3.24 -18.42 6.62
N ILE A 323 2.79 -17.82 7.73
CA ILE A 323 3.55 -16.80 8.46
C ILE A 323 4.06 -17.42 9.76
N HIS A 324 5.39 -17.48 9.89
CA HIS A 324 6.07 -18.09 11.03
C HIS A 324 6.68 -17.04 11.94
N GLU A 325 7.00 -17.40 13.17
CA GLU A 325 7.86 -16.59 14.01
C GLU A 325 9.29 -16.67 13.48
N MET A 326 10.05 -15.59 13.66
CA MET A 326 11.46 -15.60 13.34
C MET A 326 12.22 -16.43 14.40
N ASP A 327 13.11 -17.29 13.95
CA ASP A 327 13.99 -18.14 14.78
C ASP A 327 15.21 -17.36 15.32
N ARG A 328 15.41 -16.13 14.89
CA ARG A 328 16.49 -15.22 15.28
C ARG A 328 16.01 -13.78 15.41
N PRO A 329 16.73 -12.90 16.11
CA PRO A 329 16.47 -11.48 16.12
C PRO A 329 16.56 -10.85 14.72
N PRO A 330 15.74 -9.81 14.41
CA PRO A 330 15.81 -9.07 13.14
C PRO A 330 17.18 -8.42 12.93
N ILE A 331 17.64 -8.39 11.68
CA ILE A 331 18.84 -7.67 11.26
C ILE A 331 18.47 -6.23 10.90
N TYR A 332 19.19 -5.27 11.50
CA TYR A 332 18.98 -3.85 11.26
C TYR A 332 20.13 -3.27 10.43
N SER A 333 19.80 -2.71 9.27
CA SER A 333 20.77 -2.03 8.40
C SER A 333 20.89 -0.56 8.77
N PHE A 334 22.13 -0.04 8.82
CA PHE A 334 22.34 1.37 9.14
C PHE A 334 21.70 2.29 8.09
N ALA A 335 21.00 3.33 8.58
CA ALA A 335 20.33 4.36 7.78
C ALA A 335 20.20 5.66 8.59
N GLY A 336 21.34 6.28 8.91
CA GLY A 336 21.43 7.50 9.71
C GLY A 336 21.73 8.74 8.90
N LEU A 337 21.79 9.86 9.61
CA LEU A 337 22.26 11.13 9.07
C LEU A 337 23.76 11.08 8.72
N ILE A 338 24.17 11.91 7.76
CA ILE A 338 25.59 12.16 7.49
C ILE A 338 26.18 12.85 8.73
N PRO A 339 27.27 12.33 9.33
CA PRO A 339 27.88 12.92 10.51
C PRO A 339 28.21 14.41 10.33
N GLY A 340 27.92 15.22 11.33
CA GLY A 340 28.12 16.67 11.29
C GLY A 340 27.08 17.46 10.49
N SER A 341 26.10 16.79 9.87
CA SER A 341 24.98 17.45 9.19
C SER A 341 23.80 17.78 10.13
N GLU A 342 23.87 17.32 11.37
CA GLU A 342 22.89 17.67 12.40
C GLU A 342 23.01 19.17 12.68
N GLN A 343 21.99 19.97 12.36
CA GLN A 343 21.97 21.35 12.83
C GLN A 343 21.81 21.30 14.36
N ILE A 344 22.89 21.59 15.08
CA ILE A 344 22.84 21.92 16.50
C ILE A 344 21.90 23.13 16.58
N ALA A 345 20.76 22.97 17.27
CA ALA A 345 19.90 24.09 17.55
C ALA A 345 20.77 25.18 18.15
N SER A 346 20.86 26.35 17.51
CA SER A 346 21.58 27.49 18.08
C SER A 346 21.01 27.68 19.48
N THR A 347 21.82 27.47 20.48
CA THR A 347 21.54 27.81 21.87
C THR A 347 21.55 29.32 22.01
N LYS A 348 20.52 29.98 21.50
CA LYS A 348 20.13 31.33 21.87
C LYS A 348 18.72 31.32 22.38
N GLY A 349 18.58 31.32 23.68
CA GLY A 349 17.35 31.70 24.35
C GLY A 349 16.75 30.60 25.22
N LYS A 350 17.03 30.74 26.51
CA LYS A 350 16.18 30.38 27.66
C LYS A 350 15.47 29.02 27.68
N ASN A 351 15.77 28.27 28.74
CA ASN A 351 14.94 27.21 29.29
C ASN A 351 13.45 27.55 29.24
N GLU A 352 12.80 27.14 28.19
CA GLU A 352 11.38 26.86 28.16
C GLU A 352 11.23 25.41 27.77
N ILE A 353 11.29 24.54 28.77
CA ILE A 353 10.56 23.26 28.75
C ILE A 353 9.09 23.66 28.86
N ALA A 354 8.55 24.20 27.77
CA ALA A 354 7.16 24.53 27.61
C ALA A 354 6.58 23.58 26.58
N ASN A 355 5.77 22.65 27.07
CA ASN A 355 4.75 21.91 26.31
C ASN A 355 5.26 21.22 25.03
N VAL A 356 6.14 20.23 25.20
CA VAL A 356 6.22 19.14 24.21
C VAL A 356 4.88 18.41 24.33
N PRO A 357 4.01 18.42 23.30
CA PRO A 357 2.83 17.57 23.34
C PRO A 357 3.32 16.14 23.57
N ILE A 358 2.95 15.54 24.67
CA ILE A 358 3.15 14.11 24.89
C ILE A 358 2.60 13.43 23.64
N PRO A 359 3.39 12.61 22.93
CA PRO A 359 2.86 11.87 21.80
C PRO A 359 1.62 11.17 22.28
N GLN A 360 0.48 11.50 21.71
CA GLN A 360 -0.76 10.77 21.96
C GLN A 360 -0.41 9.30 21.78
N PRO A 361 -0.78 8.40 22.69
CA PRO A 361 -0.63 6.98 22.49
C PRO A 361 -1.13 6.70 21.08
N ARG A 362 -0.34 5.92 20.30
CA ARG A 362 -0.83 5.47 19.00
C ARG A 362 -2.26 5.01 19.22
N PRO A 363 -3.22 5.40 18.36
CA PRO A 363 -4.52 4.76 18.41
C PRO A 363 -4.23 3.26 18.47
N THR A 364 -4.64 2.62 19.53
CA THR A 364 -4.65 1.17 19.61
C THR A 364 -5.67 0.75 18.58
N PHE A 365 -5.15 0.44 17.39
CA PHE A 365 -5.93 -0.17 16.33
C PHE A 365 -6.01 -1.65 16.59
#